data_ff47e568c78fd229cc543adfd39e190a
#
_entry.id   ff47e568c78fd229cc543adfd39e190a
#
_cell.length_a   1.000
_cell.length_b   1.000
_cell.length_c   1.000
_cell.angle_alpha   90.00
_cell.angle_beta   90.00
_cell.angle_gamma   90.00
#
_symmetry.space_group_name_H-M   'P 1'
#
loop_
_entity.id
_entity.type
_entity.pdbx_description
1 polymer ?
#
loop_
_entity_poly.entity_id
_entity_poly.type
_entity_poly.pdbx_seq_one_letter_code
_entity_poly.pdbx_strand_id
1 'polypeptide(L)'
;LSLLLGLATTGCLQPMEAIDPRTLPISSTSGQRLQQHVSFLASPELAGRLPGSPGNRQAAHYIEEQFRAVGLHPLPSLGGYRQAISPTIGDNILGFIPPPPGPAPARWIVIGAHYDHLGYPFLGADDNASSVAILIETARRMTSLSRHGILFVAFNSEESPYFGKTEMGSQFLFHHLPPEIGHTENLQ
;
A
#
# COMPACT_ATOMS: atom_id res chain seq x y z
N LEU A 1 -7.21 -50.36 -46.11
CA LEU A 1 -6.63 -48.99 -46.06
C LEU A 1 -7.58 -48.12 -45.25
N SER A 2 -7.38 -48.06 -43.91
CA SER A 2 -8.21 -47.25 -43.01
C SER A 2 -7.50 -45.92 -42.72
N LEU A 3 -8.16 -44.84 -43.09
CA LEU A 3 -7.69 -43.48 -42.83
C LEU A 3 -8.22 -43.04 -41.44
N LEU A 4 -7.32 -42.86 -40.48
CA LEU A 4 -7.64 -42.23 -39.18
C LEU A 4 -7.55 -40.72 -39.34
N LEU A 5 -8.68 -40.04 -39.30
CA LEU A 5 -8.78 -38.58 -39.19
C LEU A 5 -8.60 -38.18 -37.72
N GLY A 6 -7.46 -37.59 -37.37
CA GLY A 6 -7.20 -36.99 -36.08
C GLY A 6 -7.89 -35.65 -35.97
N LEU A 7 -8.89 -35.53 -35.10
CA LEU A 7 -9.47 -34.23 -34.70
C LEU A 7 -8.50 -33.51 -33.77
N ALA A 8 -7.84 -32.48 -34.25
CA ALA A 8 -7.12 -31.53 -33.43
C ALA A 8 -8.15 -30.58 -32.78
N THR A 9 -8.39 -30.76 -31.49
CA THR A 9 -9.16 -29.79 -30.71
C THR A 9 -8.25 -28.60 -30.40
N THR A 10 -8.40 -27.52 -31.15
CA THR A 10 -7.85 -26.22 -30.78
C THR A 10 -8.59 -25.72 -29.54
N GLY A 11 -8.03 -25.99 -28.37
CA GLY A 11 -8.46 -25.37 -27.13
C GLY A 11 -8.28 -23.87 -27.23
N CYS A 12 -9.36 -23.14 -27.38
CA CYS A 12 -9.39 -21.69 -27.29
C CYS A 12 -9.05 -21.33 -25.85
N LEU A 13 -7.86 -20.77 -25.62
CA LEU A 13 -7.53 -20.15 -24.35
C LEU A 13 -8.49 -18.97 -24.17
N GLN A 14 -9.46 -19.12 -23.30
CA GLN A 14 -10.32 -18.02 -22.89
C GLN A 14 -9.44 -16.98 -22.22
N PRO A 15 -9.56 -15.68 -22.56
CA PRO A 15 -8.87 -14.65 -21.81
C PRO A 15 -9.34 -14.73 -20.34
N MET A 16 -8.37 -14.85 -19.41
CA MET A 16 -8.70 -14.73 -18.00
C MET A 16 -9.35 -13.37 -17.79
N GLU A 17 -10.62 -13.36 -17.36
CA GLU A 17 -11.29 -12.14 -16.93
C GLU A 17 -10.42 -11.50 -15.84
N ALA A 18 -10.09 -10.23 -16.03
CA ALA A 18 -9.38 -9.46 -15.03
C ALA A 18 -10.25 -9.40 -13.76
N ILE A 19 -9.84 -10.13 -12.74
CA ILE A 19 -10.56 -10.16 -11.46
C ILE A 19 -10.39 -8.76 -10.83
N ASP A 20 -11.49 -8.03 -10.63
CA ASP A 20 -11.47 -6.79 -9.88
C ASP A 20 -11.12 -7.11 -8.41
N PRO A 21 -9.94 -6.71 -7.90
CA PRO A 21 -9.51 -7.06 -6.56
C PRO A 21 -10.38 -6.45 -5.45
N ARG A 22 -11.22 -5.45 -5.80
CA ARG A 22 -12.20 -4.86 -4.88
C ARG A 22 -13.39 -5.78 -4.64
N THR A 23 -13.64 -6.74 -5.54
CA THR A 23 -14.74 -7.69 -5.47
C THR A 23 -14.35 -9.05 -4.92
N LEU A 24 -13.05 -9.28 -4.69
CA LEU A 24 -12.59 -10.56 -4.15
C LEU A 24 -13.06 -10.71 -2.69
N PRO A 25 -13.69 -11.84 -2.33
CA PRO A 25 -13.99 -12.12 -0.94
C PRO A 25 -12.68 -12.12 -0.14
N ILE A 26 -12.67 -11.41 1.00
CA ILE A 26 -11.51 -11.39 1.88
C ILE A 26 -11.20 -12.84 2.25
N SER A 27 -10.09 -13.35 1.74
CA SER A 27 -9.71 -14.74 1.96
C SER A 27 -9.47 -15.03 3.44
N SER A 28 -9.83 -16.21 3.87
CA SER A 28 -9.75 -16.63 5.26
C SER A 28 -8.30 -16.75 5.78
N THR A 29 -7.31 -16.92 4.92
CA THR A 29 -5.91 -17.10 5.33
C THR A 29 -5.04 -15.87 5.01
N SER A 30 -4.06 -15.57 5.89
CA SER A 30 -3.11 -14.47 5.68
C SER A 30 -2.30 -14.64 4.40
N GLY A 31 -1.90 -15.85 4.05
CA GLY A 31 -1.14 -16.11 2.82
C GLY A 31 -1.89 -15.71 1.55
N GLN A 32 -3.16 -16.05 1.49
CA GLN A 32 -4.01 -15.69 0.36
C GLN A 32 -4.22 -14.17 0.27
N ARG A 33 -4.41 -13.48 1.39
CA ARG A 33 -4.52 -12.01 1.40
C ARG A 33 -3.24 -11.33 0.97
N LEU A 34 -2.08 -11.79 1.47
CA LEU A 34 -0.78 -11.29 1.01
C LEU A 34 -0.64 -11.45 -0.50
N GLN A 35 -0.98 -12.62 -1.03
CA GLN A 35 -0.95 -12.88 -2.47
C GLN A 35 -1.90 -11.94 -3.23
N GLN A 36 -3.10 -11.69 -2.73
CA GLN A 36 -4.06 -10.76 -3.34
C GLN A 36 -3.50 -9.33 -3.41
N HIS A 37 -2.93 -8.83 -2.31
CA HIS A 37 -2.32 -7.50 -2.27
C HIS A 37 -1.17 -7.39 -3.27
N VAL A 38 -0.25 -8.35 -3.28
CA VAL A 38 0.89 -8.35 -4.22
C VAL A 38 0.39 -8.45 -5.66
N SER A 39 -0.55 -9.36 -5.96
CA SER A 39 -1.09 -9.53 -7.31
C SER A 39 -1.75 -8.27 -7.85
N PHE A 40 -2.45 -7.51 -7.01
CA PHE A 40 -3.02 -6.24 -7.40
C PHE A 40 -1.94 -5.17 -7.61
N LEU A 41 -1.10 -4.95 -6.60
CA LEU A 41 -0.11 -3.87 -6.63
C LEU A 41 0.92 -4.06 -7.74
N ALA A 42 1.30 -5.31 -8.03
CA ALA A 42 2.24 -5.63 -9.12
C ALA A 42 1.54 -6.03 -10.42
N SER A 43 0.27 -5.67 -10.59
CA SER A 43 -0.45 -6.00 -11.82
C SER A 43 0.02 -5.13 -13.00
N PRO A 44 -0.07 -5.65 -14.25
CA PRO A 44 0.27 -4.89 -15.45
C PRO A 44 -0.55 -3.59 -15.60
N GLU A 45 -1.78 -3.56 -15.09
CA GLU A 45 -2.69 -2.41 -15.14
C GLU A 45 -2.15 -1.20 -14.37
N LEU A 46 -1.37 -1.45 -13.31
CA LEU A 46 -0.73 -0.39 -12.54
C LEU A 46 0.60 0.08 -13.16
N ALA A 47 1.04 -0.57 -14.25
CA ALA A 47 2.20 -0.17 -15.05
C ALA A 47 3.44 0.20 -14.21
N GLY A 48 3.68 -0.53 -13.10
CA GLY A 48 4.83 -0.33 -12.22
C GLY A 48 4.76 0.91 -11.33
N ARG A 49 3.60 1.49 -11.11
CA ARG A 49 3.32 2.50 -10.06
C ARG A 49 4.29 3.68 -9.97
N LEU A 50 4.83 4.13 -11.14
CA LEU A 50 5.72 5.29 -11.16
C LEU A 50 5.05 6.50 -10.47
N PRO A 51 5.74 7.24 -9.57
CA PRO A 51 5.17 8.39 -8.89
C PRO A 51 4.46 9.36 -9.83
N GLY A 52 3.23 9.78 -9.47
CA GLY A 52 2.38 10.65 -10.29
C GLY A 52 1.68 9.99 -11.48
N SER A 53 1.94 8.71 -11.77
CA SER A 53 1.25 7.99 -12.85
C SER A 53 -0.20 7.61 -12.48
N PRO A 54 -1.04 7.26 -13.45
CA PRO A 54 -2.37 6.69 -13.15
C PRO A 54 -2.30 5.43 -12.29
N GLY A 55 -1.33 4.54 -12.52
CA GLY A 55 -1.13 3.32 -11.74
C GLY A 55 -0.73 3.62 -10.29
N ASN A 56 0.11 4.63 -10.05
CA ASN A 56 0.46 5.09 -8.71
C ASN A 56 -0.76 5.62 -7.95
N ARG A 57 -1.61 6.42 -8.62
CA ARG A 57 -2.86 6.91 -8.01
C ARG A 57 -3.85 5.79 -7.68
N GLN A 58 -3.94 4.75 -8.53
CA GLN A 58 -4.77 3.58 -8.28
C GLN A 58 -4.23 2.76 -7.11
N ALA A 59 -2.90 2.58 -7.02
CA ALA A 59 -2.26 1.93 -5.89
C ALA A 59 -2.53 2.70 -4.58
N ALA A 60 -2.39 4.02 -4.58
CA ALA A 60 -2.70 4.88 -3.44
C ALA A 60 -4.16 4.71 -2.97
N HIS A 61 -5.11 4.72 -3.91
CA HIS A 61 -6.52 4.51 -3.60
C HIS A 61 -6.78 3.12 -3.02
N TYR A 62 -6.19 2.10 -3.62
CA TYR A 62 -6.29 0.73 -3.10
C TYR A 62 -5.79 0.62 -1.66
N ILE A 63 -4.62 1.17 -1.37
CA ILE A 63 -4.02 1.12 -0.02
C ILE A 63 -4.90 1.86 0.99
N GLU A 64 -5.43 3.03 0.61
CA GLU A 64 -6.36 3.79 1.44
C GLU A 64 -7.60 2.96 1.80
N GLU A 65 -8.21 2.27 0.81
CA GLU A 65 -9.35 1.39 1.04
C GLU A 65 -8.99 0.21 1.95
N GLN A 66 -7.79 -0.36 1.80
CA GLN A 66 -7.34 -1.43 2.69
C GLN A 66 -7.12 -0.92 4.13
N PHE A 67 -6.53 0.26 4.31
CA PHE A 67 -6.34 0.86 5.64
C PHE A 67 -7.70 1.12 6.33
N ARG A 68 -8.68 1.62 5.58
CA ARG A 68 -10.05 1.78 6.06
C ARG A 68 -10.69 0.44 6.43
N ALA A 69 -10.55 -0.56 5.57
CA ALA A 69 -11.15 -1.89 5.77
C ALA A 69 -10.57 -2.65 6.97
N VAL A 70 -9.29 -2.44 7.30
CA VAL A 70 -8.68 -3.04 8.50
C VAL A 70 -8.90 -2.23 9.77
N GLY A 71 -9.60 -1.10 9.69
CA GLY A 71 -10.00 -0.31 10.86
C GLY A 71 -8.96 0.69 11.35
N LEU A 72 -7.98 1.08 10.53
CA LEU A 72 -7.11 2.21 10.88
C LEU A 72 -7.91 3.52 10.88
N HIS A 73 -7.56 4.41 11.79
CA HIS A 73 -8.15 5.73 11.84
C HIS A 73 -7.51 6.67 10.82
N PRO A 74 -8.31 7.50 10.12
CA PRO A 74 -7.78 8.59 9.30
C PRO A 74 -7.24 9.71 10.18
N LEU A 75 -6.26 10.49 9.69
CA LEU A 75 -5.71 11.61 10.42
C LEU A 75 -6.60 12.86 10.27
N PRO A 76 -7.16 13.39 11.36
CA PRO A 76 -8.04 14.57 11.30
C PRO A 76 -7.38 15.80 10.66
N SER A 77 -6.10 16.04 10.93
CA SER A 77 -5.33 17.17 10.36
C SER A 77 -5.18 17.09 8.84
N LEU A 78 -5.25 15.89 8.27
CA LEU A 78 -5.19 15.66 6.82
C LEU A 78 -6.60 15.59 6.19
N GLY A 79 -7.65 15.55 6.99
CA GLY A 79 -9.01 15.29 6.52
C GLY A 79 -9.22 13.88 5.95
N GLY A 80 -8.30 12.94 6.23
CA GLY A 80 -8.33 11.59 5.67
C GLY A 80 -7.03 10.81 5.85
N TYR A 81 -6.74 9.96 4.88
CA TYR A 81 -5.56 9.11 4.88
C TYR A 81 -4.39 9.66 4.04
N ARG A 82 -4.57 10.77 3.32
CA ARG A 82 -3.62 11.25 2.32
C ARG A 82 -2.81 12.43 2.83
N GLN A 83 -1.49 12.27 2.84
CA GLN A 83 -0.54 13.37 3.02
C GLN A 83 0.02 13.74 1.65
N ALA A 84 -0.43 14.85 1.09
CA ALA A 84 -0.04 15.31 -0.23
C ALA A 84 1.42 15.77 -0.24
N ILE A 85 2.26 15.11 -1.07
CA ILE A 85 3.65 15.52 -1.30
C ILE A 85 3.67 16.64 -2.35
N SER A 86 3.13 16.35 -3.54
CA SER A 86 2.89 17.36 -4.57
C SER A 86 1.89 16.85 -5.61
N PRO A 87 1.26 17.74 -6.40
CA PRO A 87 0.33 17.34 -7.46
C PRO A 87 0.95 16.44 -8.55
N THR A 88 2.26 16.51 -8.75
CA THR A 88 2.99 15.74 -9.77
C THR A 88 3.55 14.43 -9.26
N ILE A 89 3.65 14.25 -7.94
CA ILE A 89 4.20 13.04 -7.30
C ILE A 89 3.06 12.20 -6.73
N GLY A 90 2.11 12.83 -6.04
CA GLY A 90 1.03 12.16 -5.31
C GLY A 90 1.23 12.23 -3.80
N ASP A 91 0.76 11.22 -3.10
CA ASP A 91 0.54 11.25 -1.66
C ASP A 91 1.29 10.12 -0.94
N ASN A 92 1.71 10.33 0.31
CA ASN A 92 1.83 9.24 1.28
C ASN A 92 0.43 8.84 1.75
N ILE A 93 0.22 7.55 2.06
CA ILE A 93 -1.03 7.07 2.63
C ILE A 93 -0.79 6.68 4.09
N LEU A 94 -1.48 7.38 4.99
CA LEU A 94 -1.31 7.27 6.43
C LEU A 94 -2.59 6.79 7.10
N GLY A 95 -2.44 5.89 8.06
CA GLY A 95 -3.53 5.51 8.95
C GLY A 95 -2.95 5.16 10.32
N PHE A 96 -3.71 5.31 11.40
CA PHE A 96 -3.16 5.11 12.72
C PHE A 96 -4.06 4.31 13.66
N ILE A 97 -3.41 3.71 14.66
CA ILE A 97 -4.05 3.18 15.87
C ILE A 97 -3.71 4.15 16.99
N PRO A 98 -4.72 4.75 17.66
CA PRO A 98 -4.47 5.71 18.72
C PRO A 98 -3.71 5.08 19.89
N PRO A 99 -2.86 5.86 20.58
CA PRO A 99 -2.29 5.42 21.85
C PRO A 99 -3.39 5.25 22.89
N PRO A 100 -3.21 4.37 23.87
CA PRO A 100 -4.15 4.27 25.00
C PRO A 100 -4.19 5.60 25.75
N PRO A 101 -5.35 5.98 26.31
CA PRO A 101 -5.46 7.14 27.20
C PRO A 101 -4.50 7.03 28.38
N GLY A 102 -3.77 8.11 28.71
CA GLY A 102 -2.84 8.11 29.82
C GLY A 102 -2.29 9.50 30.13
N PRO A 103 -1.67 9.70 31.30
CA PRO A 103 -1.13 10.99 31.72
C PRO A 103 0.21 11.34 31.06
N ALA A 104 0.91 10.34 30.48
CA ALA A 104 2.20 10.56 29.81
C ALA A 104 1.99 11.00 28.36
N PRO A 105 2.92 11.78 27.78
CA PRO A 105 2.93 12.07 26.34
C PRO A 105 2.87 10.78 25.52
N ALA A 106 2.04 10.79 24.49
CA ALA A 106 1.91 9.64 23.61
C ALA A 106 3.25 9.37 22.90
N ARG A 107 3.68 8.11 22.91
CA ARG A 107 4.78 7.63 22.07
C ARG A 107 4.21 6.92 20.85
N TRP A 108 4.91 7.00 19.74
CA TRP A 108 4.46 6.48 18.47
C TRP A 108 5.49 5.54 17.85
N ILE A 109 5.00 4.47 17.28
CA ILE A 109 5.78 3.56 16.44
C ILE A 109 5.35 3.84 15.00
N VAL A 110 6.31 4.06 14.10
CA VAL A 110 6.05 4.20 12.67
C VAL A 110 6.39 2.88 11.99
N ILE A 111 5.42 2.32 11.27
CA ILE A 111 5.60 1.12 10.45
C ILE A 111 5.26 1.52 9.02
N GLY A 112 6.22 1.35 8.10
CA GLY A 112 6.02 1.79 6.74
C GLY A 112 6.68 0.93 5.68
N ALA A 113 6.20 1.09 4.45
CA ALA A 113 6.76 0.52 3.23
C ALA A 113 6.45 1.46 2.08
N HIS A 114 7.34 1.57 1.08
CA HIS A 114 7.00 2.38 -0.10
C HIS A 114 6.13 1.58 -1.07
N TYR A 115 5.23 2.27 -1.77
CA TYR A 115 4.31 1.66 -2.71
C TYR A 115 4.56 2.03 -4.17
N ASP A 116 5.38 3.04 -4.41
CA ASP A 116 5.85 3.40 -5.76
C ASP A 116 6.88 2.41 -6.29
N HIS A 117 7.11 2.45 -7.59
CA HIS A 117 8.19 1.73 -8.26
C HIS A 117 8.56 2.43 -9.57
N LEU A 118 9.48 1.85 -10.33
CA LEU A 118 10.16 2.48 -11.48
C LEU A 118 9.29 2.68 -12.73
N GLY A 119 8.06 2.16 -12.74
CA GLY A 119 7.22 2.20 -13.93
C GLY A 119 7.48 1.04 -14.89
N TYR A 120 6.66 0.96 -15.97
CA TYR A 120 6.78 -0.10 -16.96
C TYR A 120 8.19 -0.13 -17.59
N PRO A 121 8.80 -1.32 -17.79
CA PRO A 121 8.22 -2.66 -17.65
C PRO A 121 8.37 -3.29 -16.26
N PHE A 122 8.82 -2.57 -15.26
CA PHE A 122 9.08 -3.09 -13.92
C PHE A 122 7.80 -3.03 -13.08
N LEU A 123 7.25 -4.20 -12.74
CA LEU A 123 5.97 -4.27 -12.03
C LEU A 123 6.11 -4.19 -10.50
N GLY A 124 7.31 -4.40 -9.97
CA GLY A 124 7.62 -4.19 -8.54
C GLY A 124 6.85 -5.12 -7.59
N ALA A 125 6.86 -6.44 -7.83
CA ALA A 125 6.23 -7.41 -6.93
C ALA A 125 7.02 -7.56 -5.62
N ASP A 126 8.34 -7.75 -5.73
CA ASP A 126 9.26 -7.83 -4.60
C ASP A 126 9.55 -6.44 -4.06
N ASP A 127 9.88 -5.52 -4.93
CA ASP A 127 10.16 -4.11 -4.64
C ASP A 127 9.00 -3.19 -5.12
N ASN A 128 8.01 -2.74 -4.30
CA ASN A 128 7.92 -3.16 -2.92
C ASN A 128 6.47 -3.53 -2.56
N ALA A 129 5.71 -4.13 -3.53
CA ALA A 129 4.35 -4.58 -3.28
C ALA A 129 4.27 -5.61 -2.15
N SER A 130 5.32 -6.43 -1.99
CA SER A 130 5.40 -7.44 -0.92
C SER A 130 5.38 -6.81 0.47
N SER A 131 6.19 -5.78 0.70
CA SER A 131 6.22 -5.08 2.00
C SER A 131 4.95 -4.29 2.26
N VAL A 132 4.31 -3.72 1.21
CA VAL A 132 3.00 -3.07 1.36
C VAL A 132 1.93 -4.10 1.76
N ALA A 133 1.96 -5.30 1.18
CA ALA A 133 1.07 -6.38 1.59
C ALA A 133 1.27 -6.76 3.06
N ILE A 134 2.52 -6.86 3.50
CA ILE A 134 2.86 -7.12 4.92
C ILE A 134 2.40 -5.97 5.81
N LEU A 135 2.56 -4.72 5.37
CA LEU A 135 2.09 -3.53 6.11
C LEU A 135 0.59 -3.61 6.38
N ILE A 136 -0.23 -3.91 5.37
CA ILE A 136 -1.69 -4.03 5.48
C ILE A 136 -2.06 -5.18 6.42
N GLU A 137 -1.44 -6.36 6.27
CA GLU A 137 -1.72 -7.51 7.14
C GLU A 137 -1.23 -7.31 8.58
N THR A 138 -0.17 -6.54 8.79
CA THR A 138 0.29 -6.14 10.12
C THR A 138 -0.75 -5.21 10.77
N ALA A 139 -1.23 -4.21 10.05
CA ALA A 139 -2.29 -3.32 10.52
C ALA A 139 -3.53 -4.10 10.95
N ARG A 140 -3.97 -5.07 10.14
CA ARG A 140 -5.11 -5.95 10.45
C ARG A 140 -4.95 -6.67 11.79
N ARG A 141 -3.73 -7.08 12.14
CA ARG A 141 -3.46 -7.88 13.34
C ARG A 141 -3.24 -7.05 14.59
N MET A 142 -2.85 -5.79 14.45
CA MET A 142 -2.42 -4.96 15.57
C MET A 142 -3.52 -4.05 16.15
N THR A 143 -4.75 -4.16 15.69
CA THR A 143 -5.87 -3.25 16.04
C THR A 143 -6.22 -3.12 17.52
N SER A 144 -5.57 -3.86 18.45
CA SER A 144 -6.00 -3.83 19.85
C SER A 144 -4.91 -4.00 20.93
N LEU A 145 -3.62 -4.04 20.60
CA LEU A 145 -2.59 -4.50 21.56
C LEU A 145 -1.44 -3.52 21.84
N SER A 146 -1.49 -2.29 21.34
CA SER A 146 -0.35 -1.38 21.49
C SER A 146 -0.42 -0.56 22.77
N ARG A 147 0.73 -0.44 23.47
CA ARG A 147 0.97 0.54 24.55
C ARG A 147 1.31 1.93 24.00
N HIS A 148 1.52 2.04 22.71
CA HIS A 148 1.91 3.23 21.96
C HIS A 148 0.92 3.48 20.84
N GLY A 149 0.85 4.70 20.34
CA GLY A 149 0.24 4.96 19.05
C GLY A 149 1.04 4.25 17.96
N ILE A 150 0.37 3.77 16.93
CA ILE A 150 1.04 3.17 15.77
C ILE A 150 0.60 3.93 14.53
N LEU A 151 1.56 4.49 13.81
CA LEU A 151 1.35 5.12 12.51
C LEU A 151 1.77 4.15 11.41
N PHE A 152 0.81 3.73 10.59
CA PHE A 152 1.07 2.95 9.39
C PHE A 152 1.21 3.88 8.19
N VAL A 153 2.26 3.71 7.41
CA VAL A 153 2.55 4.59 6.27
C VAL A 153 2.91 3.78 5.04
N ALA A 154 2.14 3.96 3.97
CA ALA A 154 2.59 3.60 2.64
C ALA A 154 3.23 4.85 2.01
N PHE A 155 4.55 4.84 1.88
CA PHE A 155 5.33 5.94 1.36
C PHE A 155 5.25 5.99 -0.17
N ASN A 156 5.27 7.19 -0.73
CA ASN A 156 5.44 7.41 -2.15
C ASN A 156 6.84 7.97 -2.45
N SER A 157 7.25 7.93 -3.71
CA SER A 157 8.50 8.54 -4.19
C SER A 157 9.76 8.11 -3.44
N GLU A 158 9.87 6.83 -3.10
CA GLU A 158 11.11 6.27 -2.58
C GLU A 158 12.15 6.08 -3.67
N GLU A 159 11.68 5.72 -4.86
CA GLU A 159 12.53 5.40 -6.01
C GLU A 159 13.19 6.62 -6.65
N SER A 160 14.21 6.36 -7.47
CA SER A 160 14.81 7.40 -8.31
C SER A 160 13.75 8.08 -9.21
N PRO A 161 13.78 9.41 -9.35
CA PRO A 161 14.83 10.36 -8.98
C PRO A 161 14.68 11.00 -7.60
N TYR A 162 13.78 10.52 -6.76
CA TYR A 162 13.42 11.16 -5.49
C TYR A 162 14.21 10.65 -4.29
N PHE A 163 14.87 9.50 -4.41
CA PHE A 163 15.65 8.90 -3.33
C PHE A 163 16.60 9.92 -2.65
N GLY A 164 16.49 10.03 -1.33
CA GLY A 164 17.30 10.94 -0.52
C GLY A 164 16.96 12.43 -0.64
N LYS A 165 15.92 12.81 -1.39
CA LYS A 165 15.45 14.19 -1.52
C LYS A 165 14.32 14.51 -0.55
N THR A 166 13.99 15.79 -0.43
CA THR A 166 12.90 16.26 0.44
C THR A 166 11.53 15.74 0.01
N GLU A 167 11.36 15.40 -1.26
CA GLU A 167 10.14 14.83 -1.84
C GLU A 167 10.06 13.31 -1.68
N MET A 168 11.10 12.63 -1.21
CA MET A 168 11.02 11.22 -0.83
C MET A 168 10.01 11.08 0.31
N GLY A 169 9.04 10.20 0.16
CA GLY A 169 7.87 10.14 1.06
C GLY A 169 8.22 10.05 2.55
N SER A 170 9.25 9.29 2.91
CA SER A 170 9.70 9.19 4.30
C SER A 170 10.37 10.48 4.80
N GLN A 171 11.18 11.16 3.97
CA GLN A 171 11.73 12.47 4.30
C GLN A 171 10.63 13.52 4.43
N PHE A 172 9.67 13.49 3.50
CA PHE A 172 8.52 14.40 3.53
C PHE A 172 7.73 14.24 4.83
N LEU A 173 7.39 13.00 5.22
CA LEU A 173 6.72 12.73 6.49
C LEU A 173 7.52 13.26 7.69
N PHE A 174 8.82 13.00 7.72
CA PHE A 174 9.69 13.42 8.83
C PHE A 174 9.68 14.95 9.03
N HIS A 175 9.65 15.71 7.93
CA HIS A 175 9.61 17.18 7.98
C HIS A 175 8.20 17.77 8.15
N HIS A 176 7.15 16.97 7.93
CA HIS A 176 5.75 17.40 7.94
C HIS A 176 4.89 16.41 8.76
N LEU A 177 5.34 16.12 9.99
CA LEU A 177 4.58 15.23 10.87
C LEU A 177 3.18 15.79 11.15
N PRO A 178 2.13 14.97 11.05
CA PRO A 178 0.79 15.36 11.46
C PRO A 178 0.76 15.77 12.94
N PRO A 179 0.00 16.82 13.30
CA PRO A 179 -0.08 17.29 14.70
C PRO A 179 -0.48 16.22 15.71
N GLU A 180 -1.24 15.21 15.32
CA GLU A 180 -1.64 14.09 16.17
C GLU A 180 -0.45 13.26 16.65
N ILE A 181 0.62 13.19 15.84
CA ILE A 181 1.84 12.48 16.16
C ILE A 181 2.76 13.36 17.02
N GLY A 182 2.68 14.69 16.83
CA GLY A 182 3.49 15.65 17.56
C GLY A 182 4.89 15.80 16.96
N HIS A 183 5.92 15.70 17.79
CA HIS A 183 7.32 15.93 17.40
C HIS A 183 8.06 14.62 17.16
N THR A 184 9.17 14.68 16.41
CA THR A 184 10.01 13.53 16.07
C THR A 184 10.57 12.80 17.31
N GLU A 185 10.75 13.49 18.44
CA GLU A 185 11.15 12.90 19.72
C GLU A 185 10.12 11.91 20.30
N ASN A 186 8.89 11.94 19.82
CA ASN A 186 7.83 11.01 20.19
C ASN A 186 7.87 9.71 19.36
N LEU A 187 8.72 9.64 18.32
CA LEU A 187 8.84 8.46 17.46
C LEU A 187 9.82 7.45 18.05
N GLN A 188 9.52 6.17 17.85
CA GLN A 188 10.33 5.00 18.17
C GLN A 188 10.44 4.07 16.97
#